data_a583ca56973f4be8bceea5602985bff8
#
_entry.id   a583ca56973f4be8bceea5602985bff8
#
_cell.length_a   1.000
_cell.length_b   1.000
_cell.length_c   1.000
_cell.angle_alpha   90.00
_cell.angle_beta   90.00
_cell.angle_gamma   90.00
#
_symmetry.space_group_name_H-M   'P 1'
#
loop_
_entity.id
_entity.type
_entity.pdbx_description
1 polymer ?
#
loop_
_entity_poly.entity_id
_entity_poly.type
_entity_poly.pdbx_seq_one_letter_code
_entity_poly.pdbx_strand_id
1 'polypeptide(L)'
;MEPLKILFVRLLSSYEDNPMLEKLSGIIVWTDNLKDLRKFYEQVLGLTPHSVREDFIAYKWNTGKTEIRFNIGVHSKVKGGSKDPFRTMINFNVSDINEVSSKLKHNGTKFIREPELEHWGGIVATFEDPDGNIIQMLQQPSSRNEL
;
A
#
# COMPACT_ATOMS: atom_id res chain seq x y z
N MET A 1 -7.37 7.67 -47.40
CA MET A 1 -6.52 8.17 -46.33
C MET A 1 -6.97 7.78 -44.91
N GLU A 2 -8.15 7.17 -44.75
CA GLU A 2 -8.62 6.70 -43.44
C GLU A 2 -8.04 5.32 -42.97
N PRO A 3 -7.57 4.39 -43.84
CA PRO A 3 -7.11 3.10 -43.33
C PRO A 3 -5.82 3.17 -42.49
N LEU A 4 -4.97 4.15 -42.70
CA LEU A 4 -3.73 4.31 -41.95
C LEU A 4 -3.96 4.86 -40.53
N LYS A 5 -4.95 5.72 -40.31
CA LYS A 5 -5.33 6.20 -38.99
C LYS A 5 -5.96 5.10 -38.14
N ILE A 6 -6.82 4.30 -38.74
CA ILE A 6 -7.47 3.16 -38.08
C ILE A 6 -6.44 2.08 -37.69
N LEU A 7 -5.46 1.84 -38.56
CA LEU A 7 -4.38 0.87 -38.30
C LEU A 7 -3.46 1.36 -37.17
N PHE A 8 -3.17 2.68 -37.10
CA PHE A 8 -2.34 3.26 -36.05
C PHE A 8 -3.05 3.27 -34.68
N VAL A 9 -4.36 3.54 -34.66
CA VAL A 9 -5.18 3.46 -33.44
C VAL A 9 -5.31 2.01 -32.97
N ARG A 10 -5.45 1.05 -33.87
CA ARG A 10 -5.46 -0.39 -33.53
C ARG A 10 -4.11 -0.88 -33.03
N LEU A 11 -3.00 -0.39 -33.56
CA LEU A 11 -1.66 -0.70 -33.08
C LEU A 11 -1.39 -0.13 -31.68
N LEU A 12 -1.88 1.08 -31.40
CA LEU A 12 -1.79 1.66 -30.05
C LEU A 12 -2.69 0.92 -29.05
N SER A 13 -3.92 0.56 -29.46
CA SER A 13 -4.85 -0.22 -28.63
C SER A 13 -4.30 -1.62 -28.31
N SER A 14 -3.67 -2.29 -29.28
CA SER A 14 -3.06 -3.61 -29.04
C SER A 14 -1.80 -3.55 -28.16
N TYR A 15 -1.15 -2.39 -28.08
CA TYR A 15 0.01 -2.20 -27.20
C TYR A 15 -0.42 -1.89 -25.75
N GLU A 16 -1.58 -1.23 -25.57
CA GLU A 16 -2.18 -0.97 -24.24
C GLU A 16 -2.89 -2.21 -23.67
N ASP A 17 -3.45 -3.08 -24.53
CA ASP A 17 -4.27 -4.21 -24.11
C ASP A 17 -3.48 -5.46 -23.69
N ASN A 18 -2.15 -5.49 -23.89
CA ASN A 18 -1.32 -6.65 -23.52
C ASN A 18 0.08 -6.23 -23.05
N PRO A 19 0.19 -5.57 -21.90
CA PRO A 19 1.49 -5.21 -21.34
C PRO A 19 2.28 -6.47 -20.94
N MET A 20 3.60 -6.43 -21.07
CA MET A 20 4.49 -7.52 -20.62
C MET A 20 4.33 -7.82 -19.12
N LEU A 21 4.07 -6.79 -18.31
CA LEU A 21 3.68 -6.90 -16.90
C LEU A 21 2.17 -6.72 -16.82
N GLU A 22 1.44 -7.77 -16.52
CA GLU A 22 -0.02 -7.76 -16.54
C GLU A 22 -0.62 -6.87 -15.45
N LYS A 23 -0.12 -7.00 -14.20
CA LYS A 23 -0.59 -6.25 -13.03
C LYS A 23 0.41 -6.32 -11.88
N LEU A 24 0.30 -5.37 -10.95
CA LEU A 24 0.94 -5.51 -9.67
C LEU A 24 0.21 -6.57 -8.84
N SER A 25 0.88 -7.68 -8.52
CA SER A 25 0.29 -8.76 -7.71
C SER A 25 0.45 -8.53 -6.22
N GLY A 26 1.51 -7.85 -5.80
CA GLY A 26 1.73 -7.57 -4.39
C GLY A 26 3.08 -6.97 -4.07
N ILE A 27 3.28 -6.73 -2.80
CA ILE A 27 4.50 -6.19 -2.21
C ILE A 27 4.94 -7.13 -1.10
N ILE A 28 6.24 -7.35 -1.00
CA ILE A 28 6.85 -8.08 0.13
C ILE A 28 7.76 -7.12 0.88
N VAL A 29 7.55 -6.99 2.17
CA VAL A 29 8.44 -6.27 3.09
C VAL A 29 9.25 -7.29 3.86
N TRP A 30 10.56 -7.26 3.68
CA TRP A 30 11.48 -8.16 4.37
C TRP A 30 12.01 -7.51 5.65
N THR A 31 12.16 -8.33 6.68
CA THR A 31 12.59 -7.88 8.02
C THR A 31 13.50 -8.92 8.68
N ASP A 32 14.25 -8.53 9.66
CA ASP A 32 14.87 -9.43 10.63
C ASP A 32 14.14 -9.42 12.00
N ASN A 33 13.03 -8.67 12.08
CA ASN A 33 12.18 -8.57 13.26
C ASN A 33 10.70 -8.78 12.92
N LEU A 34 10.36 -9.99 12.48
CA LEU A 34 9.01 -10.33 12.04
C LEU A 34 7.97 -10.17 13.16
N LYS A 35 8.34 -10.47 14.40
CA LYS A 35 7.45 -10.37 15.57
C LYS A 35 6.89 -8.95 15.75
N ASP A 36 7.74 -7.94 15.76
CA ASP A 36 7.32 -6.56 15.97
C ASP A 36 6.59 -6.01 14.74
N LEU A 37 7.07 -6.37 13.55
CA LEU A 37 6.42 -5.97 12.31
C LEU A 37 5.01 -6.55 12.20
N ARG A 38 4.84 -7.83 12.50
CA ARG A 38 3.55 -8.50 12.55
C ARG A 38 2.61 -7.87 13.56
N LYS A 39 3.09 -7.61 14.78
CA LYS A 39 2.32 -6.95 15.83
C LYS A 39 1.77 -5.59 15.36
N PHE A 40 2.60 -4.80 14.70
CA PHE A 40 2.20 -3.51 14.18
C PHE A 40 1.10 -3.62 13.11
N TYR A 41 1.29 -4.44 12.09
CA TYR A 41 0.31 -4.57 11.02
C TYR A 41 -1.01 -5.22 11.47
N GLU A 42 -0.96 -6.17 12.40
CA GLU A 42 -2.16 -6.86 12.89
C GLU A 42 -2.85 -6.14 14.04
N GLN A 43 -2.11 -5.74 15.08
CA GLN A 43 -2.71 -5.16 16.29
C GLN A 43 -2.91 -3.65 16.20
N VAL A 44 -2.00 -2.93 15.56
CA VAL A 44 -2.11 -1.47 15.43
C VAL A 44 -2.91 -1.07 14.19
N LEU A 45 -2.62 -1.66 13.02
CA LEU A 45 -3.30 -1.35 11.76
C LEU A 45 -4.51 -2.26 11.47
N GLY A 46 -4.72 -3.32 12.23
CA GLY A 46 -5.91 -4.15 12.16
C GLY A 46 -5.95 -5.13 10.96
N LEU A 47 -4.81 -5.44 10.34
CA LEU A 47 -4.78 -6.43 9.26
C LEU A 47 -5.00 -7.84 9.81
N THR A 48 -5.77 -8.65 9.07
CA THR A 48 -5.98 -10.07 9.36
C THR A 48 -5.21 -10.90 8.35
N PRO A 49 -4.28 -11.76 8.80
CA PRO A 49 -3.53 -12.60 7.88
C PRO A 49 -4.41 -13.68 7.27
N HIS A 50 -4.19 -13.99 6.00
CA HIS A 50 -4.81 -15.15 5.36
C HIS A 50 -3.91 -16.39 5.37
N SER A 51 -2.61 -16.21 5.59
CA SER A 51 -1.63 -17.30 5.75
C SER A 51 -0.55 -16.89 6.73
N VAL A 52 -0.24 -17.78 7.66
CA VAL A 52 0.77 -17.59 8.69
C VAL A 52 1.76 -18.74 8.65
N ARG A 53 3.03 -18.44 8.44
CA ARG A 53 4.16 -19.34 8.60
C ARG A 53 5.12 -18.77 9.63
N GLU A 54 6.06 -19.55 10.07
CA GLU A 54 7.07 -19.12 11.05
C GLU A 54 7.87 -17.90 10.58
N ASP A 55 8.20 -17.87 9.28
CA ASP A 55 9.06 -16.85 8.65
C ASP A 55 8.35 -15.96 7.63
N PHE A 56 7.02 -16.13 7.43
CA PHE A 56 6.30 -15.42 6.38
C PHE A 56 4.81 -15.30 6.68
N ILE A 57 4.30 -14.06 6.65
CA ILE A 57 2.90 -13.74 6.89
C ILE A 57 2.33 -13.07 5.63
N ALA A 58 1.19 -13.56 5.18
CA ALA A 58 0.53 -13.04 3.99
C ALA A 58 -0.82 -12.41 4.31
N TYR A 59 -1.02 -11.20 3.78
CA TYR A 59 -2.29 -10.47 3.79
C TYR A 59 -2.78 -10.29 2.37
N LYS A 60 -4.08 -10.17 2.16
CA LYS A 60 -4.65 -9.94 0.84
C LYS A 60 -5.94 -9.16 0.89
N TRP A 61 -6.16 -8.42 -0.18
CA TRP A 61 -7.43 -7.77 -0.49
C TRP A 61 -7.95 -8.29 -1.81
N ASN A 62 -9.23 -8.65 -1.83
CA ASN A 62 -9.94 -9.01 -3.04
C ASN A 62 -10.90 -7.88 -3.40
N THR A 63 -10.74 -7.30 -4.57
CA THR A 63 -11.61 -6.26 -5.10
C THR A 63 -12.21 -6.71 -6.43
N GLY A 64 -13.28 -7.49 -6.37
CA GLY A 64 -13.89 -8.08 -7.57
C GLY A 64 -12.94 -9.03 -8.30
N LYS A 65 -12.43 -8.64 -9.48
CA LYS A 65 -11.53 -9.46 -10.30
C LYS A 65 -10.05 -9.33 -9.93
N THR A 66 -9.71 -8.43 -9.01
CA THR A 66 -8.32 -8.12 -8.64
C THR A 66 -8.02 -8.56 -7.23
N GLU A 67 -6.96 -9.35 -7.08
CA GLU A 67 -6.33 -9.66 -5.80
C GLU A 67 -4.99 -8.94 -5.70
N ILE A 68 -4.77 -8.24 -4.61
CA ILE A 68 -3.47 -7.64 -4.28
C ILE A 68 -2.99 -8.21 -2.95
N ARG A 69 -1.70 -8.52 -2.86
CA ARG A 69 -1.07 -9.10 -1.67
C ARG A 69 -0.09 -8.13 -1.05
N PHE A 70 -0.10 -8.12 0.26
CA PHE A 70 0.93 -7.51 1.09
C PHE A 70 1.47 -8.59 2.01
N ASN A 71 2.78 -8.81 1.97
CA ASN A 71 3.41 -9.86 2.74
C ASN A 71 4.55 -9.28 3.57
N ILE A 72 4.78 -9.86 4.72
CA ILE A 72 5.95 -9.58 5.55
C ILE A 72 6.69 -10.89 5.81
N GLY A 73 8.01 -10.86 5.79
CA GLY A 73 8.79 -12.09 5.95
C GLY A 73 10.22 -11.86 6.39
N VAL A 74 10.86 -12.93 6.83
CA VAL A 74 12.26 -12.92 7.21
C VAL A 74 13.16 -13.19 6.01
N HIS A 75 14.18 -12.37 5.84
CA HIS A 75 15.17 -12.56 4.78
C HIS A 75 16.58 -12.45 5.33
N SER A 76 17.43 -13.42 5.02
CA SER A 76 18.79 -13.55 5.56
C SER A 76 19.70 -12.36 5.28
N LYS A 77 19.44 -11.61 4.21
CA LYS A 77 20.22 -10.42 3.81
C LYS A 77 19.74 -9.13 4.45
N VAL A 78 18.60 -9.15 5.17
CA VAL A 78 18.05 -7.97 5.83
C VAL A 78 18.50 -7.92 7.27
N LYS A 79 19.07 -6.79 7.67
CA LYS A 79 19.57 -6.52 9.02
C LYS A 79 19.18 -5.10 9.45
N GLY A 80 18.48 -4.99 10.60
CA GLY A 80 18.06 -3.71 11.15
C GLY A 80 16.96 -3.03 10.35
N GLY A 81 16.75 -1.75 10.64
CA GLY A 81 15.73 -0.95 9.99
C GLY A 81 16.05 -0.57 8.54
N SER A 82 15.08 0.04 7.88
CA SER A 82 15.22 0.54 6.51
C SER A 82 16.32 1.59 6.43
N LYS A 83 17.27 1.42 5.52
CA LYS A 83 18.44 2.30 5.35
C LYS A 83 18.19 3.48 4.40
N ASP A 84 17.22 3.36 3.53
CA ASP A 84 16.82 4.41 2.57
C ASP A 84 15.28 4.44 2.48
N PRO A 85 14.61 4.82 3.58
CA PRO A 85 13.17 4.60 3.74
C PRO A 85 12.31 5.40 2.76
N PHE A 86 12.75 6.60 2.37
CA PHE A 86 11.99 7.46 1.46
C PHE A 86 12.01 7.01 0.00
N ARG A 87 12.83 6.04 -0.34
CA ARG A 87 12.88 5.50 -1.71
C ARG A 87 11.60 4.79 -2.11
N THR A 88 10.88 4.22 -1.17
CA THR A 88 9.63 3.49 -1.40
C THR A 88 8.60 3.87 -0.35
N MET A 89 7.39 4.20 -0.77
CA MET A 89 6.25 4.41 0.11
C MET A 89 5.17 3.39 -0.23
N ILE A 90 4.58 2.78 0.79
CA ILE A 90 3.45 1.87 0.64
C ILE A 90 2.19 2.61 1.02
N ASN A 91 1.23 2.67 0.10
CA ASN A 91 0.00 3.44 0.26
C ASN A 91 -1.17 2.50 0.58
N PHE A 92 -1.90 2.84 1.63
CA PHE A 92 -3.14 2.15 2.00
C PHE A 92 -4.31 3.13 1.97
N ASN A 93 -5.42 2.73 1.39
CA ASN A 93 -6.67 3.46 1.51
C ASN A 93 -7.27 3.24 2.90
N VAL A 94 -7.82 4.29 3.47
CA VAL A 94 -8.55 4.25 4.75
C VAL A 94 -9.88 4.98 4.61
N SER A 95 -10.88 4.55 5.37
CA SER A 95 -12.20 5.19 5.37
C SER A 95 -12.25 6.42 6.28
N ASP A 96 -11.59 6.36 7.43
CA ASP A 96 -11.48 7.46 8.40
C ASP A 96 -10.02 7.63 8.85
N ILE A 97 -9.33 8.56 8.20
CA ILE A 97 -7.91 8.81 8.46
C ILE A 97 -7.66 9.37 9.86
N ASN A 98 -8.61 10.12 10.42
CA ASN A 98 -8.48 10.69 11.76
C ASN A 98 -8.59 9.61 12.84
N GLU A 99 -9.50 8.66 12.68
CA GLU A 99 -9.63 7.53 13.59
C GLU A 99 -8.36 6.67 13.59
N VAL A 100 -7.86 6.30 12.40
CA VAL A 100 -6.64 5.50 12.28
C VAL A 100 -5.43 6.24 12.82
N SER A 101 -5.30 7.53 12.53
CA SER A 101 -4.20 8.36 13.04
C SER A 101 -4.20 8.46 14.56
N SER A 102 -5.37 8.57 15.19
CA SER A 102 -5.50 8.57 16.64
C SER A 102 -5.04 7.26 17.27
N LYS A 103 -5.41 6.13 16.68
CA LYS A 103 -4.94 4.80 17.13
C LYS A 103 -3.43 4.65 16.98
N LEU A 104 -2.87 5.09 15.86
CA LEU A 104 -1.43 5.06 15.62
C LEU A 104 -0.67 5.90 16.66
N LYS A 105 -1.12 7.12 16.94
CA LYS A 105 -0.53 7.99 17.95
C LYS A 105 -0.60 7.39 19.35
N HIS A 106 -1.74 6.79 19.70
CA HIS A 106 -1.91 6.12 21.00
C HIS A 106 -0.92 4.95 21.18
N ASN A 107 -0.55 4.28 20.08
CA ASN A 107 0.45 3.21 20.08
C ASN A 107 1.90 3.71 19.93
N GLY A 108 2.13 5.01 19.94
CA GLY A 108 3.47 5.59 19.84
C GLY A 108 4.08 5.60 18.44
N THR A 109 3.27 5.46 17.39
CA THR A 109 3.74 5.50 16.01
C THR A 109 4.33 6.86 15.68
N LYS A 110 5.49 6.86 15.02
CA LYS A 110 6.15 8.07 14.55
C LYS A 110 5.51 8.58 13.26
N PHE A 111 4.86 9.74 13.32
CA PHE A 111 4.35 10.44 12.15
C PHE A 111 5.44 11.28 11.50
N ILE A 112 5.49 11.21 10.17
CA ILE A 112 6.30 12.11 9.32
C ILE A 112 5.44 13.27 8.88
N ARG A 113 4.17 12.98 8.55
CA ARG A 113 3.18 13.96 8.13
C ARG A 113 1.83 13.62 8.77
N GLU A 114 1.30 14.58 9.50
CA GLU A 114 -0.05 14.51 10.06
C GLU A 114 -1.10 14.54 8.94
N PRO A 115 -2.35 14.09 9.18
CA PRO A 115 -3.41 14.20 8.19
C PRO A 115 -3.59 15.60 7.64
N GLU A 116 -3.45 15.75 6.33
CA GLU A 116 -3.60 17.01 5.61
C GLU A 116 -4.46 16.85 4.37
N LEU A 117 -5.29 17.86 4.12
CA LEU A 117 -6.10 17.95 2.91
C LEU A 117 -5.22 18.26 1.70
N GLU A 118 -5.36 17.44 0.66
CA GLU A 118 -4.68 17.64 -0.62
C GLU A 118 -5.53 18.44 -1.62
N HIS A 119 -4.86 19.05 -2.61
CA HIS A 119 -5.53 19.84 -3.65
C HIS A 119 -6.58 19.06 -4.46
N TRP A 120 -6.46 17.75 -4.54
CA TRP A 120 -7.42 16.85 -5.21
C TRP A 120 -8.60 16.44 -4.33
N GLY A 121 -8.66 16.92 -3.07
CA GLY A 121 -9.79 16.73 -2.15
C GLY A 121 -9.67 15.55 -1.21
N GLY A 122 -8.68 14.68 -1.36
CA GLY A 122 -8.39 13.62 -0.41
C GLY A 122 -7.54 14.08 0.75
N ILE A 123 -7.41 13.23 1.76
CA ILE A 123 -6.57 13.48 2.94
C ILE A 123 -5.45 12.45 2.99
N VAL A 124 -4.25 12.90 3.28
CA VAL A 124 -3.03 12.08 3.30
C VAL A 124 -2.34 12.21 4.65
N ALA A 125 -1.83 11.10 5.18
CA ALA A 125 -0.95 11.07 6.34
C ALA A 125 0.20 10.08 6.09
N THR A 126 1.36 10.33 6.66
CA THR A 126 2.56 9.51 6.47
C THR A 126 3.18 9.17 7.80
N PHE A 127 3.53 7.91 8.02
CA PHE A 127 4.15 7.42 9.25
C PHE A 127 5.16 6.31 8.96
N GLU A 128 5.88 5.90 9.99
CA GLU A 128 6.84 4.80 9.91
C GLU A 128 6.28 3.54 10.57
N ASP A 129 6.59 2.38 9.97
CA ASP A 129 6.43 1.10 10.68
C ASP A 129 7.61 0.85 11.64
N PRO A 130 7.64 -0.24 12.43
CA PRO A 130 8.72 -0.52 13.38
C PRO A 130 10.12 -0.63 12.77
N ASP A 131 10.22 -0.96 11.49
CA ASP A 131 11.50 -1.03 10.75
C ASP A 131 11.88 0.29 10.09
N GLY A 132 11.07 1.34 10.24
CA GLY A 132 11.28 2.62 9.59
C GLY A 132 10.86 2.66 8.13
N ASN A 133 10.09 1.67 7.63
CA ASN A 133 9.48 1.76 6.30
C ASN A 133 8.42 2.86 6.29
N ILE A 134 8.35 3.59 5.19
CA ILE A 134 7.40 4.70 5.04
C ILE A 134 6.05 4.17 4.56
N ILE A 135 5.02 4.42 5.34
CA ILE A 135 3.64 4.07 5.06
C ILE A 135 2.82 5.35 4.90
N GLN A 136 2.02 5.40 3.87
CA GLN A 136 1.11 6.51 3.62
C GLN A 136 -0.34 6.03 3.66
N MET A 137 -1.20 6.77 4.33
CA MET A 137 -2.64 6.57 4.31
C MET A 137 -3.31 7.58 3.40
N LEU A 138 -4.28 7.13 2.64
CA LEU A 138 -5.06 7.91 1.70
C LEU A 138 -6.54 7.76 2.03
N GLN A 139 -7.20 8.86 2.39
CA GLN A 139 -8.64 8.92 2.45
C GLN A 139 -9.13 9.65 1.19
N GLN A 140 -9.89 8.94 0.37
CA GLN A 140 -10.45 9.50 -0.85
C GLN A 140 -11.46 10.61 -0.53
N PRO A 141 -11.67 11.60 -1.41
CA PRO A 141 -12.73 12.58 -1.25
C PRO A 141 -14.08 11.87 -1.12
N SER A 142 -14.97 12.40 -0.28
CA SER A 142 -16.35 11.93 -0.23
C SER A 142 -16.95 12.05 -1.63
N SER A 143 -17.53 10.97 -2.17
CA SER A 143 -18.35 11.09 -3.37
C SER A 143 -19.46 12.08 -3.05
N ARG A 144 -19.48 13.25 -3.70
CA ARG A 144 -20.66 14.11 -3.68
C ARG A 144 -21.76 13.27 -4.29
N ASN A 145 -22.77 12.94 -3.49
CA ASN A 145 -24.02 12.50 -4.05
C ASN A 145 -24.45 13.62 -4.98
N GLU A 146 -24.38 13.39 -6.27
CA GLU A 146 -25.01 14.24 -7.25
C GLU A 146 -26.51 14.19 -6.94
N LEU A 147 -27.02 15.30 -6.41
CA LEU A 147 -28.45 15.56 -6.29
C LEU A 147 -29.03 15.83 -7.68
#